data_476a891e2ff6ca1efc15663229aa0e09
#
_entry.id   476a891e2ff6ca1efc15663229aa0e09
#
_cell.length_a   1.000
_cell.length_b   1.000
_cell.length_c   1.000
_cell.angle_alpha   90.00
_cell.angle_beta   90.00
_cell.angle_gamma   90.00
#
_symmetry.space_group_name_H-M   'P 1'
#
loop_
_entity.id
_entity.type
_entity.pdbx_description
1 polymer ?
#
loop_
_entity_poly.entity_id
_entity_poly.type
_entity_poly.pdbx_seq_one_letter_code
_entity_poly.pdbx_strand_id
1 'polypeptide(L)'
;MEEIEIWRREGKPVAIANKEVLVMAGHIVRRAMETGGGALHPVDSEHSAIWQCLWGEESHGIRRILLTASGGAFRDLDRSALAGVTAEQALNHPTWNMGRKITVDSATLMNKGMETIEAMWLFDVPMEKVEVVLHRESVVHSLVEFSDGSVKAQLGVPDMRLPIQLALAYPERMPAPPMPTLDLGAIGTLHFGTPDTDRFPCLKLAMESGRRG
;
A
#
# COMPACT_ATOMS: atom_id res chain seq x y z
N MET A 1 18.87 0.12 13.11
CA MET A 1 19.47 -1.15 13.59
C MET A 1 19.18 -1.38 15.08
N GLU A 2 19.38 -0.38 15.93
CA GLU A 2 19.10 -0.45 17.36
C GLU A 2 17.61 -0.71 17.67
N GLU A 3 16.70 -0.09 16.96
CA GLU A 3 15.26 -0.27 17.06
C GLU A 3 14.81 -1.69 16.71
N ILE A 4 15.41 -2.30 15.67
CA ILE A 4 15.15 -3.69 15.28
C ILE A 4 15.64 -4.67 16.38
N GLU A 5 16.72 -4.32 17.09
CA GLU A 5 17.28 -5.14 18.15
C GLU A 5 16.42 -5.10 19.44
N ILE A 6 15.88 -3.94 19.77
CA ILE A 6 14.92 -3.77 20.88
C ILE A 6 13.65 -4.57 20.58
N TRP A 7 13.14 -4.48 19.38
CA TRP A 7 11.97 -5.22 18.95
C TRP A 7 12.17 -6.75 19.01
N ARG A 8 13.33 -7.25 18.55
CA ARG A 8 13.73 -8.65 18.65
C ARG A 8 13.79 -9.18 20.08
N ARG A 9 14.14 -8.33 21.04
CA ARG A 9 14.28 -8.73 22.47
C ARG A 9 12.97 -8.75 23.22
N GLU A 10 12.03 -7.91 22.87
CA GLU A 10 10.81 -7.68 23.67
C GLU A 10 9.53 -8.25 23.08
N GLY A 11 9.55 -8.74 21.84
CA GLY A 11 8.39 -9.33 21.16
C GLY A 11 7.21 -8.37 20.98
N LYS A 12 7.46 -7.05 21.02
CA LYS A 12 6.41 -6.03 20.92
C LYS A 12 5.95 -5.85 19.48
N PRO A 13 4.65 -5.57 19.24
CA PRO A 13 4.18 -5.17 17.92
C PRO A 13 4.74 -3.79 17.55
N VAL A 14 5.03 -3.59 16.26
CA VAL A 14 5.52 -2.33 15.70
C VAL A 14 4.55 -1.83 14.64
N ALA A 15 4.00 -0.63 14.82
CA ALA A 15 3.25 0.07 13.78
C ALA A 15 4.24 0.68 12.78
N ILE A 16 4.33 0.10 11.57
CA ILE A 16 5.31 0.52 10.56
C ILE A 16 4.69 1.50 9.57
N ALA A 17 5.25 2.72 9.52
CA ALA A 17 4.84 3.77 8.60
C ALA A 17 5.88 4.05 7.50
N ASN A 18 7.14 3.64 7.70
CA ASN A 18 8.24 3.88 6.78
C ASN A 18 8.45 2.64 5.89
N LYS A 19 7.82 2.64 4.71
CA LYS A 19 7.94 1.55 3.73
C LYS A 19 9.35 1.32 3.22
N GLU A 20 10.18 2.36 3.20
CA GLU A 20 11.56 2.28 2.72
C GLU A 20 12.40 1.30 3.54
N VAL A 21 12.08 1.09 4.81
CA VAL A 21 12.75 0.09 5.66
C VAL A 21 12.52 -1.32 5.11
N LEU A 22 11.29 -1.66 4.73
CA LEU A 22 10.98 -2.97 4.13
C LEU A 22 11.53 -3.09 2.71
N VAL A 23 11.51 -2.02 1.94
CA VAL A 23 12.08 -1.99 0.58
C VAL A 23 13.59 -2.24 0.59
N MET A 24 14.32 -1.63 1.54
CA MET A 24 15.79 -1.74 1.60
C MET A 24 16.29 -2.96 2.39
N ALA A 25 15.53 -3.42 3.37
CA ALA A 25 16.00 -4.38 4.36
C ALA A 25 14.92 -5.38 4.78
N GLY A 26 13.95 -5.68 3.92
CA GLY A 26 12.80 -6.54 4.25
C GLY A 26 13.20 -7.91 4.79
N HIS A 27 14.23 -8.53 4.20
CA HIS A 27 14.75 -9.82 4.68
C HIS A 27 15.32 -9.74 6.11
N ILE A 28 15.94 -8.60 6.50
CA ILE A 28 16.46 -8.40 7.86
C ILE A 28 15.29 -8.22 8.84
N VAL A 29 14.31 -7.38 8.46
CA VAL A 29 13.12 -7.13 9.27
C VAL A 29 12.35 -8.43 9.50
N ARG A 30 12.12 -9.22 8.45
CA ARG A 30 11.42 -10.49 8.54
C ARG A 30 12.14 -11.48 9.47
N ARG A 31 13.44 -11.63 9.31
CA ARG A 31 14.25 -12.47 10.19
C ARG A 31 14.17 -12.03 11.65
N ALA A 32 14.12 -10.71 11.90
CA ALA A 32 13.95 -10.17 13.24
C ALA A 32 12.57 -10.51 13.83
N MET A 33 11.49 -10.45 13.02
CA MET A 33 10.14 -10.88 13.42
C MET A 33 10.10 -12.36 13.82
N GLU A 34 10.62 -13.22 12.96
CA GLU A 34 10.64 -14.68 13.18
C GLU A 34 11.40 -15.05 14.47
N THR A 35 12.47 -14.31 14.80
CA THR A 35 13.31 -14.57 15.96
C THR A 35 12.75 -13.95 17.24
N GLY A 36 12.10 -12.78 17.15
CA GLY A 36 11.66 -11.99 18.31
C GLY A 36 10.20 -12.21 18.70
N GLY A 37 9.38 -12.86 17.86
CA GLY A 37 7.94 -13.06 18.11
C GLY A 37 7.10 -11.79 18.06
N GLY A 38 7.64 -10.66 17.57
CA GLY A 38 6.90 -9.42 17.37
C GLY A 38 6.04 -9.46 16.09
N ALA A 39 5.09 -8.54 15.96
CA ALA A 39 4.25 -8.38 14.79
C ALA A 39 4.46 -7.00 14.15
N LEU A 40 4.31 -6.92 12.81
CA LEU A 40 4.23 -5.65 12.09
C LEU A 40 2.76 -5.30 11.83
N HIS A 41 2.38 -4.10 12.25
CA HIS A 41 1.07 -3.53 11.94
C HIS A 41 1.27 -2.45 10.87
N PRO A 42 0.78 -2.65 9.65
CA PRO A 42 0.97 -1.69 8.58
C PRO A 42 0.16 -0.41 8.82
N VAL A 43 0.83 0.73 8.66
CA VAL A 43 0.22 2.06 8.73
C VAL A 43 -0.12 2.59 7.33
N ASP A 44 0.62 2.16 6.30
CA ASP A 44 0.28 2.50 4.92
C ASP A 44 -1.13 2.00 4.59
N SER A 45 -1.96 2.86 3.97
CA SER A 45 -3.40 2.63 3.81
C SER A 45 -3.71 1.37 3.01
N GLU A 46 -2.96 1.11 1.97
CA GLU A 46 -3.12 -0.06 1.10
C GLU A 46 -2.76 -1.36 1.84
N HIS A 47 -1.66 -1.35 2.59
CA HIS A 47 -1.22 -2.51 3.37
C HIS A 47 -2.12 -2.75 4.58
N SER A 48 -2.59 -1.69 5.23
CA SER A 48 -3.63 -1.78 6.26
C SER A 48 -4.91 -2.43 5.72
N ALA A 49 -5.30 -2.08 4.49
CA ALA A 49 -6.46 -2.68 3.83
C ALA A 49 -6.27 -4.18 3.56
N ILE A 50 -5.11 -4.58 3.03
CA ILE A 50 -4.77 -5.99 2.80
C ILE A 50 -4.80 -6.76 4.13
N TRP A 51 -4.15 -6.22 5.15
CA TRP A 51 -4.13 -6.81 6.48
C TRP A 51 -5.54 -7.05 7.03
N GLN A 52 -6.44 -6.06 6.90
CA GLN A 52 -7.84 -6.21 7.31
C GLN A 52 -8.59 -7.27 6.49
N CYS A 53 -8.31 -7.41 5.20
CA CYS A 53 -8.89 -8.46 4.35
C CYS A 53 -8.43 -9.86 4.77
N LEU A 54 -7.24 -9.99 5.37
CA LEU A 54 -6.66 -11.25 5.80
C LEU A 54 -7.07 -11.68 7.21
N TRP A 55 -7.80 -10.85 7.96
CA TRP A 55 -8.24 -11.26 9.30
C TRP A 55 -9.19 -12.46 9.25
N GLY A 56 -8.80 -13.51 9.99
CA GLY A 56 -9.53 -14.77 10.03
C GLY A 56 -9.33 -15.66 8.81
N GLU A 57 -8.40 -15.29 7.92
CA GLU A 57 -8.02 -16.09 6.75
C GLU A 57 -6.65 -16.75 6.93
N GLU A 58 -6.47 -17.89 6.30
CA GLU A 58 -5.17 -18.54 6.24
C GLU A 58 -4.35 -17.98 5.05
N SER A 59 -3.06 -17.70 5.29
CA SER A 59 -2.18 -17.04 4.31
C SER A 59 -1.99 -17.83 3.00
N HIS A 60 -2.09 -19.16 3.02
CA HIS A 60 -1.98 -19.97 1.80
C HIS A 60 -3.19 -19.92 0.88
N GLY A 61 -4.29 -19.31 1.32
CA GLY A 61 -5.45 -19.06 0.47
C GLY A 61 -5.31 -17.88 -0.48
N ILE A 62 -4.23 -17.07 -0.40
CA ILE A 62 -4.04 -15.90 -1.25
C ILE A 62 -3.69 -16.33 -2.68
N ARG A 63 -4.56 -16.00 -3.64
CA ARG A 63 -4.30 -16.12 -5.06
C ARG A 63 -3.48 -14.94 -5.56
N ARG A 64 -3.93 -13.69 -5.27
CA ARG A 64 -3.20 -12.45 -5.53
C ARG A 64 -3.67 -11.32 -4.64
N ILE A 65 -2.80 -10.34 -4.48
CA ILE A 65 -3.06 -9.05 -3.85
C ILE A 65 -3.25 -8.01 -4.97
N LEU A 66 -4.29 -7.19 -4.86
CA LEU A 66 -4.57 -6.09 -5.77
C LEU A 66 -4.35 -4.76 -5.03
N LEU A 67 -3.18 -4.15 -5.22
CA LEU A 67 -2.84 -2.83 -4.69
C LEU A 67 -3.51 -1.75 -5.53
N THR A 68 -4.35 -0.93 -4.93
CA THR A 68 -4.97 0.18 -5.64
C THR A 68 -4.04 1.40 -5.69
N ALA A 69 -4.14 2.17 -6.75
CA ALA A 69 -3.39 3.40 -6.98
C ALA A 69 -4.30 4.50 -7.52
N SER A 70 -4.20 5.72 -6.99
CA SER A 70 -4.91 6.89 -7.53
C SER A 70 -4.49 7.27 -8.96
N GLY A 71 -3.30 6.80 -9.37
CA GLY A 71 -2.66 7.13 -10.63
C GLY A 71 -1.75 8.36 -10.58
N GLY A 72 -1.75 9.11 -9.47
CA GLY A 72 -0.89 10.28 -9.26
C GLY A 72 -1.27 11.51 -10.10
N ALA A 73 -0.43 12.54 -10.05
CA ALA A 73 -0.66 13.82 -10.71
C ALA A 73 -0.74 13.73 -12.25
N PHE A 74 -0.07 12.75 -12.83
CA PHE A 74 0.06 12.62 -14.29
C PHE A 74 -0.82 11.53 -14.91
N ARG A 75 -1.78 11.02 -14.15
CA ARG A 75 -2.64 9.91 -14.57
C ARG A 75 -3.40 10.14 -15.89
N ASP A 76 -3.71 11.41 -16.21
CA ASP A 76 -4.49 11.80 -17.38
C ASP A 76 -3.62 12.30 -18.54
N LEU A 77 -2.28 12.41 -18.36
CA LEU A 77 -1.37 12.84 -19.41
C LEU A 77 -0.96 11.68 -20.31
N ASP A 78 -0.89 11.92 -21.60
CA ASP A 78 -0.31 10.97 -22.53
C ASP A 78 1.24 10.97 -22.42
N ARG A 79 1.89 10.00 -23.07
CA ARG A 79 3.34 9.84 -23.02
C ARG A 79 4.10 11.04 -23.57
N SER A 80 3.57 11.72 -24.58
CA SER A 80 4.21 12.86 -25.21
C SER A 80 4.20 14.08 -24.28
N ALA A 81 3.13 14.28 -23.53
CA ALA A 81 3.00 15.36 -22.56
C ALA A 81 3.93 15.18 -21.35
N LEU A 82 4.26 13.94 -20.97
CA LEU A 82 5.16 13.66 -19.84
C LEU A 82 6.57 14.22 -20.04
N ALA A 83 7.04 14.38 -21.28
CA ALA A 83 8.37 14.94 -21.56
C ALA A 83 8.53 16.41 -21.11
N GLY A 84 7.42 17.14 -20.97
CA GLY A 84 7.41 18.57 -20.61
C GLY A 84 6.96 18.87 -19.18
N VAL A 85 6.72 17.85 -18.33
CA VAL A 85 6.23 18.08 -16.97
C VAL A 85 7.30 18.69 -16.07
N THR A 86 6.84 19.50 -15.10
CA THR A 86 7.70 20.15 -14.12
C THR A 86 7.60 19.48 -12.75
N ALA A 87 8.58 19.75 -11.89
CA ALA A 87 8.55 19.31 -10.49
C ALA A 87 7.32 19.88 -9.72
N GLU A 88 6.91 21.09 -10.06
CA GLU A 88 5.73 21.72 -9.47
C GLU A 88 4.44 20.97 -9.83
N GLN A 89 4.30 20.57 -11.08
CA GLN A 89 3.16 19.75 -11.54
C GLN A 89 3.15 18.38 -10.85
N ALA A 90 4.31 17.76 -10.63
CA ALA A 90 4.42 16.50 -9.90
C ALA A 90 3.96 16.61 -8.44
N LEU A 91 4.09 17.78 -7.82
CA LEU A 91 3.67 18.04 -6.44
C LEU A 91 2.15 18.32 -6.30
N ASN A 92 1.40 18.39 -7.39
CA ASN A 92 -0.04 18.65 -7.36
C ASN A 92 -0.85 17.34 -7.42
N HIS A 93 -0.93 16.62 -6.29
CA HIS A 93 -1.67 15.36 -6.23
C HIS A 93 -3.20 15.60 -6.25
N PRO A 94 -3.98 14.84 -7.06
CA PRO A 94 -5.41 15.09 -7.23
C PRO A 94 -6.28 14.77 -6.00
N THR A 95 -5.84 13.91 -5.09
CA THR A 95 -6.66 13.38 -3.99
C THR A 95 -6.04 13.64 -2.62
N TRP A 96 -4.72 13.45 -2.48
CA TRP A 96 -4.02 13.46 -1.20
C TRP A 96 -3.16 14.70 -1.02
N ASN A 97 -3.18 15.25 0.21
CA ASN A 97 -2.20 16.27 0.62
C ASN A 97 -1.08 15.57 1.41
N MET A 98 0.09 15.44 0.80
CA MET A 98 1.19 14.62 1.31
C MET A 98 2.51 15.41 1.30
N GLY A 99 3.54 14.83 1.94
CA GLY A 99 4.91 15.34 1.85
C GLY A 99 5.46 15.33 0.42
N ARG A 100 6.45 16.18 0.15
CA ARG A 100 7.00 16.40 -1.21
C ARG A 100 7.53 15.11 -1.85
N LYS A 101 8.29 14.30 -1.11
CA LYS A 101 8.89 13.04 -1.62
C LYS A 101 7.81 12.07 -2.10
N ILE A 102 6.86 11.71 -1.25
CA ILE A 102 5.82 10.75 -1.59
C ILE A 102 4.88 11.26 -2.69
N THR A 103 4.68 12.58 -2.81
CA THR A 103 3.87 13.16 -3.88
C THR A 103 4.53 12.99 -5.24
N VAL A 104 5.86 13.19 -5.33
CA VAL A 104 6.63 12.91 -6.56
C VAL A 104 6.67 11.42 -6.87
N ASP A 105 6.85 10.58 -5.85
CA ASP A 105 6.81 9.12 -6.01
C ASP A 105 5.44 8.65 -6.52
N SER A 106 4.36 9.27 -6.06
CA SER A 106 3.00 9.01 -6.58
C SER A 106 2.84 9.42 -8.04
N ALA A 107 3.36 10.59 -8.42
CA ALA A 107 3.28 11.10 -9.79
C ALA A 107 4.00 10.19 -10.80
N THR A 108 5.04 9.47 -10.38
CA THR A 108 5.83 8.54 -11.19
C THR A 108 5.40 7.07 -11.04
N LEU A 109 4.42 6.77 -10.19
CA LEU A 109 4.07 5.45 -9.70
C LEU A 109 5.21 4.70 -8.97
N MET A 110 6.31 5.39 -8.62
CA MET A 110 7.38 4.80 -7.80
C MET A 110 6.86 4.45 -6.39
N ASN A 111 5.99 5.29 -5.80
CA ASN A 111 5.37 4.97 -4.51
C ASN A 111 4.67 3.62 -4.57
N LYS A 112 3.86 3.40 -5.60
CA LYS A 112 3.17 2.12 -5.79
C LYS A 112 4.14 0.97 -6.07
N GLY A 113 5.24 1.25 -6.77
CA GLY A 113 6.31 0.28 -6.97
C GLY A 113 6.97 -0.14 -5.64
N MET A 114 7.28 0.79 -4.75
CA MET A 114 7.80 0.48 -3.41
C MET A 114 6.78 -0.29 -2.57
N GLU A 115 5.52 0.04 -2.68
CA GLU A 115 4.44 -0.65 -1.99
C GLU A 115 4.26 -2.11 -2.45
N THR A 116 4.56 -2.44 -3.72
CA THR A 116 4.55 -3.86 -4.15
C THR A 116 5.63 -4.67 -3.43
N ILE A 117 6.81 -4.08 -3.21
CA ILE A 117 7.91 -4.71 -2.45
C ILE A 117 7.54 -4.81 -0.97
N GLU A 118 6.96 -3.77 -0.39
CA GLU A 118 6.47 -3.77 0.98
C GLU A 118 5.42 -4.87 1.20
N ALA A 119 4.44 -5.02 0.30
CA ALA A 119 3.43 -6.07 0.37
C ALA A 119 4.04 -7.47 0.33
N MET A 120 5.05 -7.68 -0.53
CA MET A 120 5.77 -8.95 -0.62
C MET A 120 6.37 -9.35 0.74
N TRP A 121 7.01 -8.41 1.44
CA TRP A 121 7.63 -8.67 2.74
C TRP A 121 6.62 -8.79 3.89
N LEU A 122 5.59 -7.93 3.91
CA LEU A 122 4.59 -7.92 4.99
C LEU A 122 3.71 -9.17 4.98
N PHE A 123 3.30 -9.64 3.80
CA PHE A 123 2.30 -10.70 3.66
C PHE A 123 2.88 -12.04 3.21
N ASP A 124 4.21 -12.13 3.11
CA ASP A 124 4.89 -13.34 2.68
C ASP A 124 4.37 -13.89 1.35
N VAL A 125 4.23 -13.04 0.37
CA VAL A 125 3.79 -13.43 -0.97
C VAL A 125 4.87 -13.11 -2.00
N PRO A 126 5.06 -13.95 -3.03
CA PRO A 126 5.99 -13.63 -4.10
C PRO A 126 5.48 -12.45 -4.93
N MET A 127 6.38 -11.70 -5.56
CA MET A 127 6.06 -10.51 -6.36
C MET A 127 5.02 -10.78 -7.46
N GLU A 128 4.99 -12.00 -8.01
CA GLU A 128 4.05 -12.44 -9.04
C GLU A 128 2.59 -12.45 -8.57
N LYS A 129 2.38 -12.48 -7.26
CA LYS A 129 1.05 -12.40 -6.66
C LYS A 129 0.63 -10.97 -6.29
N VAL A 130 1.47 -9.96 -6.53
CA VAL A 130 1.17 -8.56 -6.23
C VAL A 130 0.92 -7.81 -7.54
N GLU A 131 -0.30 -7.41 -7.76
CA GLU A 131 -0.73 -6.65 -8.94
C GLU A 131 -1.14 -5.23 -8.54
N VAL A 132 -0.93 -4.27 -9.44
CA VAL A 132 -1.36 -2.88 -9.25
C VAL A 132 -2.59 -2.60 -10.10
N VAL A 133 -3.60 -2.00 -9.49
CA VAL A 133 -4.86 -1.59 -10.14
C VAL A 133 -5.08 -0.10 -9.93
N LEU A 134 -5.31 0.65 -11.00
CA LEU A 134 -5.69 2.05 -10.88
C LEU A 134 -7.11 2.17 -10.35
N HIS A 135 -7.32 3.05 -9.36
CA HIS A 135 -8.62 3.37 -8.77
C HIS A 135 -8.65 4.84 -8.37
N ARG A 136 -9.28 5.66 -9.21
CA ARG A 136 -9.21 7.14 -9.14
C ARG A 136 -9.87 7.72 -7.91
N GLU A 137 -10.94 7.11 -7.45
CA GLU A 137 -11.74 7.57 -6.32
C GLU A 137 -11.03 7.37 -4.98
N SER A 138 -10.01 6.48 -4.94
CA SER A 138 -9.25 6.14 -3.73
C SER A 138 -10.15 5.73 -2.54
N VAL A 139 -11.28 5.09 -2.85
CA VAL A 139 -12.26 4.58 -1.87
C VAL A 139 -11.97 3.14 -1.51
N VAL A 140 -11.63 2.32 -2.50
CA VAL A 140 -11.10 0.97 -2.28
C VAL A 140 -9.61 1.09 -2.07
N HIS A 141 -9.14 0.78 -0.85
CA HIS A 141 -7.73 0.95 -0.50
C HIS A 141 -6.86 -0.22 -0.92
N SER A 142 -7.37 -1.44 -0.96
CA SER A 142 -6.78 -2.62 -1.63
C SER A 142 -7.74 -3.79 -1.55
N LEU A 143 -7.40 -4.88 -2.29
CA LEU A 143 -8.20 -6.09 -2.34
C LEU A 143 -7.28 -7.33 -2.24
N VAL A 144 -7.86 -8.43 -1.76
CA VAL A 144 -7.23 -9.75 -1.76
C VAL A 144 -8.16 -10.72 -2.49
N GLU A 145 -7.65 -11.36 -3.53
CA GLU A 145 -8.33 -12.46 -4.21
C GLU A 145 -7.82 -13.79 -3.64
N PHE A 146 -8.74 -14.64 -3.24
CA PHE A 146 -8.46 -15.96 -2.67
C PHE A 146 -8.50 -17.07 -3.73
N SER A 147 -7.98 -18.24 -3.37
CA SER A 147 -7.89 -19.41 -4.29
C SER A 147 -9.24 -19.94 -4.75
N ASP A 148 -10.31 -19.69 -4.00
CA ASP A 148 -11.69 -20.04 -4.37
C ASP A 148 -12.33 -19.03 -5.34
N GLY A 149 -11.60 -17.96 -5.69
CA GLY A 149 -12.07 -16.88 -6.55
C GLY A 149 -12.82 -15.76 -5.85
N SER A 150 -13.03 -15.86 -4.53
CA SER A 150 -13.64 -14.74 -3.77
C SER A 150 -12.66 -13.59 -3.63
N VAL A 151 -13.20 -12.36 -3.54
CA VAL A 151 -12.40 -11.13 -3.37
C VAL A 151 -12.89 -10.37 -2.16
N LYS A 152 -12.01 -10.10 -1.21
CA LYS A 152 -12.26 -9.15 -0.12
C LYS A 152 -11.61 -7.81 -0.43
N ALA A 153 -12.29 -6.72 -0.06
CA ALA A 153 -11.82 -5.35 -0.21
C ALA A 153 -12.07 -4.56 1.06
N GLN A 154 -11.15 -3.69 1.42
CA GLN A 154 -11.40 -2.70 2.46
C GLN A 154 -11.68 -1.36 1.80
N LEU A 155 -12.80 -0.76 2.20
CA LEU A 155 -13.26 0.52 1.70
C LEU A 155 -13.26 1.56 2.84
N GLY A 156 -12.94 2.80 2.50
CA GLY A 156 -12.98 3.91 3.45
C GLY A 156 -12.79 5.26 2.74
N VAL A 157 -13.01 6.33 3.47
CA VAL A 157 -12.58 7.65 3.00
C VAL A 157 -11.04 7.72 2.98
N PRO A 158 -10.42 8.50 2.09
CA PRO A 158 -8.96 8.65 2.01
C PRO A 158 -8.44 9.49 3.19
N ASP A 159 -8.29 8.84 4.35
CA ASP A 159 -7.87 9.48 5.60
C ASP A 159 -6.94 8.55 6.40
N MET A 160 -5.71 9.02 6.61
CA MET A 160 -4.67 8.24 7.32
C MET A 160 -4.97 8.01 8.80
N ARG A 161 -5.91 8.73 9.41
CA ARG A 161 -6.31 8.50 10.80
C ARG A 161 -6.86 7.09 11.02
N LEU A 162 -7.53 6.51 10.00
CA LEU A 162 -8.07 5.15 10.09
C LEU A 162 -6.97 4.08 10.20
N PRO A 163 -6.02 3.96 9.27
CA PRO A 163 -4.98 2.94 9.37
C PRO A 163 -4.02 3.18 10.54
N ILE A 164 -3.71 4.45 10.89
CA ILE A 164 -2.90 4.77 12.07
C ILE A 164 -3.59 4.29 13.35
N GLN A 165 -4.86 4.65 13.55
CA GLN A 165 -5.62 4.25 14.73
C GLN A 165 -5.70 2.72 14.84
N LEU A 166 -5.95 2.04 13.73
CA LEU A 166 -6.04 0.60 13.70
C LEU A 166 -4.71 -0.09 14.06
N ALA A 167 -3.60 0.39 13.49
CA ALA A 167 -2.28 -0.17 13.78
C ALA A 167 -1.89 -0.04 15.25
N LEU A 168 -2.33 1.06 15.92
CA LEU A 168 -2.06 1.31 17.33
C LEU A 168 -3.01 0.61 18.28
N ALA A 169 -4.28 0.38 17.87
CA ALA A 169 -5.33 -0.16 18.74
C ALA A 169 -5.58 -1.66 18.55
N TYR A 170 -5.00 -2.27 17.52
CA TYR A 170 -5.23 -3.69 17.23
C TYR A 170 -5.00 -4.58 18.48
N PRO A 171 -5.90 -5.57 18.76
CA PRO A 171 -6.96 -6.08 17.87
C PRO A 171 -8.31 -5.32 17.93
N GLU A 172 -8.40 -4.26 18.68
CA GLU A 172 -9.65 -3.53 18.86
C GLU A 172 -9.90 -2.52 17.73
N ARG A 173 -11.18 -2.32 17.38
CA ARG A 173 -11.63 -1.21 16.55
C ARG A 173 -12.16 -0.10 17.43
N MET A 174 -11.37 0.96 17.57
CA MET A 174 -11.77 2.16 18.31
C MET A 174 -12.85 2.93 17.53
N PRO A 175 -13.70 3.71 18.23
CA PRO A 175 -14.61 4.64 17.56
C PRO A 175 -13.87 5.55 16.57
N ALA A 176 -14.47 5.79 15.42
CA ALA A 176 -13.86 6.66 14.41
C ALA A 176 -13.63 8.07 14.97
N PRO A 177 -12.47 8.70 14.68
CA PRO A 177 -12.27 10.11 14.95
C PRO A 177 -13.28 10.95 14.13
N PRO A 178 -13.54 12.21 14.49
CA PRO A 178 -14.37 13.09 13.68
C PRO A 178 -13.85 13.21 12.25
N MET A 179 -14.53 12.56 11.30
CA MET A 179 -14.18 12.51 9.89
C MET A 179 -15.42 12.23 9.04
N PRO A 180 -15.42 12.54 7.75
CA PRO A 180 -16.50 12.17 6.87
C PRO A 180 -16.73 10.65 6.86
N THR A 181 -17.98 10.24 6.76
CA THR A 181 -18.35 8.83 6.56
C THR A 181 -18.40 8.50 5.08
N LEU A 182 -18.08 7.26 4.74
CA LEU A 182 -18.19 6.78 3.37
C LEU A 182 -19.66 6.63 2.99
N ASP A 183 -20.07 7.33 1.94
CA ASP A 183 -21.41 7.23 1.35
C ASP A 183 -21.30 6.62 -0.06
N LEU A 184 -21.53 5.32 -0.14
CA LEU A 184 -21.48 4.58 -1.40
C LEU A 184 -22.60 4.99 -2.36
N GLY A 185 -23.74 5.42 -1.85
CA GLY A 185 -24.86 5.91 -2.66
C GLY A 185 -24.52 7.22 -3.37
N ALA A 186 -23.85 8.14 -2.67
CA ALA A 186 -23.38 9.39 -3.25
C ALA A 186 -22.23 9.19 -4.26
N ILE A 187 -21.35 8.21 -4.02
CA ILE A 187 -20.25 7.87 -4.95
C ILE A 187 -20.80 7.23 -6.22
N GLY A 188 -21.77 6.34 -6.11
CA GLY A 188 -22.48 5.69 -7.22
C GLY A 188 -21.65 4.71 -8.02
N THR A 189 -20.46 5.08 -8.52
CA THR A 189 -19.64 4.26 -9.40
C THR A 189 -18.18 4.26 -8.96
N LEU A 190 -17.54 3.11 -8.99
CA LEU A 190 -16.11 2.90 -8.75
C LEU A 190 -15.43 2.46 -10.06
N HIS A 191 -14.34 3.12 -10.43
CA HIS A 191 -13.63 2.83 -11.66
C HIS A 191 -12.28 2.17 -11.37
N PHE A 192 -11.99 1.14 -12.15
CA PHE A 192 -10.72 0.41 -12.08
C PHE A 192 -10.06 0.37 -13.45
N GLY A 193 -8.72 0.37 -13.46
CA GLY A 193 -7.93 0.32 -14.69
C GLY A 193 -6.59 -0.33 -14.47
N THR A 194 -5.88 -0.62 -15.55
CA THR A 194 -4.54 -1.19 -15.52
C THR A 194 -3.51 -0.07 -15.65
N PRO A 195 -2.43 -0.05 -14.85
CA PRO A 195 -1.36 0.93 -15.01
C PRO A 195 -0.57 0.68 -16.29
N ASP A 196 -0.23 1.75 -16.99
CA ASP A 196 0.64 1.72 -18.16
C ASP A 196 2.11 1.81 -17.71
N THR A 197 2.80 0.67 -17.66
CA THR A 197 4.19 0.58 -17.21
C THR A 197 5.20 1.13 -18.22
N ASP A 198 4.83 1.31 -19.47
CA ASP A 198 5.68 1.98 -20.47
C ASP A 198 5.63 3.50 -20.29
N ARG A 199 4.47 4.02 -19.87
CA ARG A 199 4.28 5.42 -19.50
C ARG A 199 4.89 5.75 -18.14
N PHE A 200 4.82 4.82 -17.19
CA PHE A 200 5.35 4.94 -15.84
C PHE A 200 6.40 3.86 -15.54
N PRO A 201 7.62 3.98 -16.10
CA PRO A 201 8.64 2.94 -16.01
C PRO A 201 9.16 2.70 -14.58
N CYS A 202 8.99 3.66 -13.66
CA CYS A 202 9.38 3.50 -12.26
C CYS A 202 8.62 2.35 -11.58
N LEU A 203 7.33 2.14 -11.89
CA LEU A 203 6.57 1.00 -11.40
C LEU A 203 7.19 -0.33 -11.86
N LYS A 204 7.47 -0.43 -13.15
CA LYS A 204 8.10 -1.64 -13.73
C LYS A 204 9.46 -1.92 -13.10
N LEU A 205 10.30 -0.88 -12.95
CA LEU A 205 11.63 -0.99 -12.34
C LEU A 205 11.55 -1.51 -10.90
N ALA A 206 10.64 -0.98 -10.09
CA ALA A 206 10.46 -1.42 -8.72
C ALA A 206 10.01 -2.89 -8.63
N MET A 207 9.02 -3.29 -9.44
CA MET A 207 8.55 -4.68 -9.49
C MET A 207 9.64 -5.65 -9.97
N GLU A 208 10.46 -5.25 -10.94
CA GLU A 208 11.62 -6.04 -11.39
C GLU A 208 12.68 -6.16 -10.30
N SER A 209 12.91 -5.09 -9.52
CA SER A 209 13.81 -5.12 -8.37
C SER A 209 13.32 -6.07 -7.29
N GLY A 210 12.04 -6.03 -6.96
CA GLY A 210 11.44 -6.94 -5.98
C GLY A 210 11.51 -8.42 -6.36
N ARG A 211 11.47 -8.75 -7.67
CA ARG A 211 11.66 -10.13 -8.16
C ARG A 211 13.10 -10.63 -8.00
N ARG A 212 14.06 -9.74 -7.93
CA ARG A 212 15.49 -10.10 -7.79
C ARG A 212 15.94 -10.27 -6.35
N GLY A 213 15.16 -9.75 -5.40
CA GLY A 213 15.47 -9.75 -3.96
C GLY A 213 16.26 -8.53 -3.54
#